data_012c67abcfbdb25da4b1d088294c8d30
#
_entry.id   012c67abcfbdb25da4b1d088294c8d30
#
_cell.length_a   1.000
_cell.length_b   1.000
_cell.length_c   1.000
_cell.angle_alpha   90.00
_cell.angle_beta   90.00
_cell.angle_gamma   90.00
#
_symmetry.space_group_name_H-M   'P 1'
#
loop_
_entity.id
_entity.type
_entity.pdbx_description
1 polymer ?
#
loop_
_entity_poly.entity_id
_entity_poly.type
_entity_poly.pdbx_seq_one_letter_code
_entity_poly.pdbx_strand_id
1 'polypeptide(L)'
;EINNTDAEGRLTLGDAITYARTKIQPDEMFDFATLTGACMVALGPYTAGVMSDHEGLVRNWLAVADRTGEDMWRLPLTVRLREQLKSPIADMRNTGDRYGGAITAGLFLKTFAKDTPWVHVDIAGPASTSSTRPSQPKGGTGYAVATIVEYAAKA
;
A
#
# COMPACT_ATOMS: atom_id res chain seq x y z
N GLU A 1 9.94 5.66 -16.97
CA GLU A 1 9.51 4.89 -18.16
C GLU A 1 8.15 4.24 -17.90
N ILE A 2 7.16 4.56 -18.73
CA ILE A 2 5.79 4.05 -18.60
C ILE A 2 5.66 2.80 -19.47
N ASN A 3 5.76 1.64 -18.84
CA ASN A 3 5.62 0.35 -19.51
C ASN A 3 4.19 -0.19 -19.45
N ASN A 4 3.38 0.31 -18.50
CA ASN A 4 1.99 -0.09 -18.33
C ASN A 4 1.16 1.13 -17.93
N THR A 5 0.19 1.48 -18.73
CA THR A 5 -0.71 2.63 -18.49
C THR A 5 -1.77 2.34 -17.40
N ASP A 6 -2.02 1.07 -17.08
CA ASP A 6 -2.89 0.63 -15.97
C ASP A 6 -2.16 0.67 -14.60
N ALA A 7 -0.91 1.12 -14.57
CA ALA A 7 -0.14 1.36 -13.36
C ALA A 7 0.04 2.88 -13.10
N GLU A 8 -1.00 3.68 -13.35
CA GLU A 8 -1.03 5.12 -13.17
C GLU A 8 -1.19 5.50 -11.69
N GLY A 9 -1.90 4.70 -10.90
CA GLY A 9 -2.19 5.00 -9.50
C GLY A 9 -0.93 5.21 -8.66
N ARG A 10 0.12 4.42 -8.88
CA ARG A 10 1.40 4.58 -8.18
C ARG A 10 2.14 5.87 -8.56
N LEU A 11 1.94 6.40 -9.76
CA LEU A 11 2.52 7.67 -10.20
C LEU A 11 1.89 8.82 -9.43
N THR A 12 0.55 8.83 -9.37
CA THR A 12 -0.22 9.80 -8.60
C THR A 12 0.12 9.75 -7.11
N LEU A 13 0.24 8.53 -6.54
CA LEU A 13 0.69 8.34 -5.16
C LEU A 13 2.12 8.83 -4.94
N GLY A 14 3.03 8.59 -5.87
CA GLY A 14 4.41 9.08 -5.81
C GLY A 14 4.47 10.60 -5.67
N ASP A 15 3.64 11.32 -6.44
CA ASP A 15 3.52 12.78 -6.35
C ASP A 15 2.95 13.21 -4.99
N ALA A 16 1.86 12.58 -4.53
CA ALA A 16 1.23 12.89 -3.24
C ALA A 16 2.17 12.62 -2.06
N ILE A 17 2.87 11.47 -2.06
CA ILE A 17 3.88 11.11 -1.05
C ILE A 17 5.03 12.13 -1.04
N THR A 18 5.51 12.53 -2.22
CA THR A 18 6.57 13.55 -2.33
C THR A 18 6.10 14.89 -1.79
N TYR A 19 4.88 15.31 -2.12
CA TYR A 19 4.30 16.55 -1.60
C TYR A 19 4.18 16.50 -0.07
N ALA A 20 3.58 15.45 0.48
CA ALA A 20 3.44 15.28 1.92
C ALA A 20 4.80 15.33 2.62
N ARG A 21 5.78 14.57 2.16
CA ARG A 21 7.13 14.54 2.71
C ARG A 21 7.83 15.90 2.66
N THR A 22 7.71 16.65 1.55
CA THR A 22 8.49 17.88 1.35
C THR A 22 7.79 19.14 1.88
N LYS A 23 6.47 19.17 1.89
CA LYS A 23 5.68 20.36 2.24
C LYS A 23 5.00 20.26 3.60
N ILE A 24 4.51 19.06 3.96
CA ILE A 24 3.82 18.83 5.24
C ILE A 24 4.82 18.37 6.30
N GLN A 25 5.81 17.53 5.91
CA GLN A 25 6.85 16.97 6.79
C GLN A 25 6.25 16.20 7.99
N PRO A 26 5.38 15.21 7.74
CA PRO A 26 4.70 14.47 8.80
C PRO A 26 5.68 13.57 9.57
N ASP A 27 5.38 13.31 10.84
CA ASP A 27 6.11 12.34 11.66
C ASP A 27 5.90 10.91 11.17
N GLU A 28 4.69 10.61 10.69
CA GLU A 28 4.29 9.33 10.13
C GLU A 28 3.38 9.53 8.90
N MET A 29 3.49 8.67 7.92
CA MET A 29 2.70 8.76 6.69
C MET A 29 2.10 7.40 6.33
N PHE A 30 0.81 7.41 5.99
CA PHE A 30 0.10 6.23 5.52
C PHE A 30 -0.55 6.51 4.17
N ASP A 31 -0.47 5.57 3.26
CA ASP A 31 -1.27 5.60 2.04
C ASP A 31 -2.08 4.31 1.86
N PHE A 32 -3.27 4.46 1.30
CA PHE A 32 -4.22 3.38 1.08
C PHE A 32 -4.64 3.42 -0.39
N ALA A 33 -4.43 2.32 -1.10
CA ALA A 33 -4.80 2.24 -2.50
C ALA A 33 -5.22 0.82 -2.90
N THR A 34 -6.12 0.74 -3.86
CA THR A 34 -6.39 -0.49 -4.61
C THR A 34 -5.29 -0.67 -5.66
N LEU A 35 -4.06 -0.88 -5.18
CA LEU A 35 -2.88 -0.65 -6.00
C LEU A 35 -2.60 -1.79 -6.98
N THR A 36 -2.74 -3.05 -6.53
CA THR A 36 -2.31 -4.17 -7.38
C THR A 36 -3.25 -5.37 -7.36
N GLY A 37 -3.54 -5.88 -8.56
CA GLY A 37 -4.15 -7.21 -8.69
C GLY A 37 -3.24 -8.32 -8.14
N ALA A 38 -1.92 -8.10 -8.11
CA ALA A 38 -0.97 -9.04 -7.54
C ALA A 38 -1.16 -9.25 -6.03
N CYS A 39 -1.56 -8.22 -5.29
CA CYS A 39 -1.92 -8.33 -3.88
C CYS A 39 -3.16 -9.23 -3.69
N MET A 40 -4.19 -9.05 -4.53
CA MET A 40 -5.38 -9.91 -4.52
C MET A 40 -5.04 -11.37 -4.83
N VAL A 41 -4.14 -11.62 -5.78
CA VAL A 41 -3.69 -12.98 -6.11
C VAL A 41 -2.95 -13.62 -4.94
N ALA A 42 -2.16 -12.85 -4.19
CA ALA A 42 -1.38 -13.35 -3.06
C ALA A 42 -2.21 -13.57 -1.80
N LEU A 43 -3.10 -12.62 -1.46
CA LEU A 43 -3.78 -12.57 -0.16
C LEU A 43 -5.30 -12.78 -0.24
N GLY A 44 -5.85 -12.88 -1.44
CA GLY A 44 -7.29 -13.04 -1.65
C GLY A 44 -8.07 -11.72 -1.49
N PRO A 45 -9.42 -11.81 -1.45
CA PRO A 45 -10.29 -10.64 -1.49
C PRO A 45 -10.61 -10.03 -0.11
N TYR A 46 -10.04 -10.54 0.97
CA TYR A 46 -10.41 -10.13 2.33
C TYR A 46 -9.25 -9.49 3.10
N THR A 47 -8.03 -9.74 2.71
CA THR A 47 -6.82 -9.33 3.43
C THR A 47 -6.08 -8.26 2.65
N ALA A 48 -5.74 -7.14 3.30
CA ALA A 48 -4.89 -6.11 2.71
C ALA A 48 -3.40 -6.45 2.86
N GLY A 49 -2.59 -6.04 1.87
CA GLY A 49 -1.14 -6.12 1.95
C GLY A 49 -0.55 -4.89 2.61
N VAL A 50 0.26 -5.07 3.65
CA VAL A 50 0.91 -3.95 4.36
C VAL A 50 2.40 -3.97 4.10
N MET A 51 2.97 -2.86 3.66
CA MET A 51 4.38 -2.72 3.35
C MET A 51 5.00 -1.51 4.04
N SER A 52 6.10 -1.73 4.72
CA SER A 52 6.91 -0.69 5.37
C SER A 52 8.31 -1.23 5.67
N ASP A 53 9.31 -0.37 5.69
CA ASP A 53 10.64 -0.65 6.23
C ASP A 53 10.81 -0.13 7.67
N HIS A 54 9.79 0.51 8.24
CA HIS A 54 9.80 1.00 9.62
C HIS A 54 9.13 -0.01 10.57
N GLU A 55 9.92 -0.85 11.22
CA GLU A 55 9.44 -1.99 12.03
C GLU A 55 8.48 -1.59 13.15
N GLY A 56 8.77 -0.50 13.87
CA GLY A 56 7.91 -0.02 14.96
C GLY A 56 6.53 0.39 14.45
N LEU A 57 6.52 1.17 13.38
CA LEU A 57 5.30 1.70 12.79
C LEU A 57 4.39 0.58 12.25
N VAL A 58 4.94 -0.33 11.45
CA VAL A 58 4.16 -1.43 10.88
C VAL A 58 3.62 -2.37 11.95
N ARG A 59 4.40 -2.65 13.01
CA ARG A 59 3.95 -3.47 14.13
C ARG A 59 2.78 -2.83 14.88
N ASN A 60 2.88 -1.52 15.16
CA ASN A 60 1.81 -0.78 15.83
C ASN A 60 0.54 -0.76 14.96
N TRP A 61 0.68 -0.51 13.66
CA TRP A 61 -0.42 -0.52 12.71
C TRP A 61 -1.15 -1.88 12.67
N LEU A 62 -0.41 -2.98 12.51
CA LEU A 62 -0.98 -4.32 12.48
C LEU A 62 -1.65 -4.72 13.80
N ALA A 63 -1.10 -4.29 14.94
CA ALA A 63 -1.73 -4.54 16.23
C ALA A 63 -3.07 -3.78 16.39
N VAL A 64 -3.22 -2.62 15.76
CA VAL A 64 -4.50 -1.91 15.69
C VAL A 64 -5.46 -2.64 14.75
N ALA A 65 -5.01 -3.04 13.58
CA ALA A 65 -5.83 -3.78 12.62
C ALA A 65 -6.40 -5.08 13.20
N ASP A 66 -5.59 -5.82 13.95
CA ASP A 66 -6.03 -7.04 14.66
C ASP A 66 -7.17 -6.75 15.66
N ARG A 67 -7.07 -5.65 16.42
CA ARG A 67 -8.13 -5.26 17.39
C ARG A 67 -9.42 -4.80 16.71
N THR A 68 -9.32 -4.16 15.55
CA THR A 68 -10.49 -3.71 14.78
C THR A 68 -11.11 -4.81 13.92
N GLY A 69 -10.45 -5.96 13.80
CA GLY A 69 -10.91 -7.10 13.01
C GLY A 69 -10.76 -6.88 11.50
N GLU A 70 -9.87 -5.97 11.07
CA GLU A 70 -9.56 -5.76 9.66
C GLU A 70 -8.31 -6.59 9.28
N ASP A 71 -8.50 -7.64 8.50
CA ASP A 71 -7.44 -8.59 8.14
C ASP A 71 -6.33 -7.94 7.31
N MET A 72 -5.15 -7.81 7.89
CA MET A 72 -3.98 -7.25 7.21
C MET A 72 -2.78 -8.18 7.32
N TRP A 73 -2.00 -8.30 6.26
CA TRP A 73 -0.80 -9.12 6.26
C TRP A 73 0.41 -8.36 5.73
N ARG A 74 1.52 -8.42 6.48
CA ARG A 74 2.75 -7.76 6.07
C ARG A 74 3.40 -8.48 4.89
N LEU A 75 3.64 -7.74 3.81
CA LEU A 75 4.46 -8.17 2.68
C LEU A 75 5.88 -7.59 2.81
N PRO A 76 6.93 -8.34 2.45
CA PRO A 76 8.30 -7.88 2.57
C PRO A 76 8.64 -6.85 1.48
N LEU A 77 9.43 -5.83 1.80
CA LEU A 77 10.07 -4.97 0.80
C LEU A 77 11.42 -5.58 0.36
N THR A 78 11.37 -6.66 -0.41
CA THR A 78 12.54 -7.41 -0.86
C THR A 78 13.39 -6.58 -1.83
N VAL A 79 14.52 -6.07 -1.35
CA VAL A 79 15.39 -5.12 -2.09
C VAL A 79 15.81 -5.64 -3.46
N ARG A 80 16.01 -6.95 -3.64
CA ARG A 80 16.36 -7.55 -4.94
C ARG A 80 15.33 -7.25 -6.04
N LEU A 81 14.05 -7.11 -5.70
CA LEU A 81 12.99 -6.79 -6.66
C LEU A 81 13.06 -5.35 -7.16
N ARG A 82 13.83 -4.47 -6.50
CA ARG A 82 14.07 -3.10 -7.00
C ARG A 82 14.80 -3.09 -8.34
N GLU A 83 15.56 -4.13 -8.65
CA GLU A 83 16.25 -4.25 -9.96
C GLU A 83 15.25 -4.25 -11.12
N GLN A 84 14.04 -4.76 -10.92
CA GLN A 84 12.99 -4.77 -11.94
C GLN A 84 12.46 -3.36 -12.28
N LEU A 85 12.71 -2.38 -11.42
CA LEU A 85 12.30 -0.99 -11.62
C LEU A 85 13.36 -0.15 -12.31
N LYS A 86 14.53 -0.70 -12.61
CA LYS A 86 15.59 0.02 -13.34
C LYS A 86 15.17 0.24 -14.80
N SER A 87 15.45 1.44 -15.30
CA SER A 87 15.25 1.83 -16.69
C SER A 87 16.57 2.23 -17.34
N PRO A 88 16.81 1.91 -18.61
CA PRO A 88 17.97 2.42 -19.35
C PRO A 88 17.77 3.86 -19.87
N ILE A 89 16.55 4.40 -19.82
CA ILE A 89 16.19 5.68 -20.46
C ILE A 89 15.53 6.68 -19.51
N ALA A 90 15.20 6.26 -18.26
CA ALA A 90 14.57 7.10 -17.24
C ALA A 90 15.09 6.76 -15.86
N ASP A 91 14.70 7.52 -14.85
CA ASP A 91 15.09 7.26 -13.45
C ASP A 91 14.61 5.89 -12.96
N MET A 92 13.43 5.48 -13.40
CA MET A 92 12.83 4.18 -13.08
C MET A 92 11.68 3.82 -14.02
N ARG A 93 11.31 2.56 -14.03
CA ARG A 93 10.07 2.05 -14.65
C ARG A 93 8.90 2.17 -13.70
N ASN A 94 7.71 2.39 -14.24
CA ASN A 94 6.50 2.38 -13.42
C ASN A 94 6.03 0.98 -13.02
N THR A 95 6.53 -0.09 -13.68
CA THR A 95 6.22 -1.48 -13.34
C THR A 95 7.46 -2.36 -13.36
N GLY A 96 7.44 -3.42 -12.54
CA GLY A 96 8.36 -4.55 -12.63
C GLY A 96 7.77 -5.69 -13.48
N ASP A 97 8.36 -6.86 -13.35
CA ASP A 97 7.90 -8.08 -13.99
C ASP A 97 6.60 -8.62 -13.37
N ARG A 98 6.07 -9.70 -13.96
CA ARG A 98 4.85 -10.37 -13.47
C ARG A 98 4.96 -10.83 -12.02
N TYR A 99 6.14 -11.30 -11.60
CA TYR A 99 6.34 -11.88 -10.27
C TYR A 99 6.71 -10.83 -9.23
N GLY A 100 6.11 -10.90 -8.05
CA GLY A 100 6.35 -9.93 -6.99
C GLY A 100 5.71 -8.56 -7.23
N GLY A 101 4.65 -8.46 -8.07
CA GLY A 101 4.06 -7.22 -8.50
C GLY A 101 3.58 -6.30 -7.37
N ALA A 102 3.03 -6.85 -6.28
CA ALA A 102 2.67 -6.05 -5.10
C ALA A 102 3.91 -5.44 -4.43
N ILE A 103 4.98 -6.24 -4.31
CA ILE A 103 6.23 -5.80 -3.67
C ILE A 103 6.94 -4.75 -4.53
N THR A 104 7.00 -4.93 -5.86
CA THR A 104 7.60 -3.93 -6.76
C THR A 104 6.83 -2.61 -6.75
N ALA A 105 5.49 -2.66 -6.62
CA ALA A 105 4.67 -1.47 -6.44
C ALA A 105 4.98 -0.74 -5.12
N GLY A 106 5.09 -1.47 -4.01
CA GLY A 106 5.51 -0.91 -2.73
C GLY A 106 6.93 -0.33 -2.77
N LEU A 107 7.88 -1.01 -3.43
CA LEU A 107 9.24 -0.51 -3.64
C LEU A 107 9.28 0.75 -4.50
N PHE A 108 8.40 0.86 -5.50
CA PHE A 108 8.22 2.08 -6.27
C PHE A 108 7.82 3.24 -5.37
N LEU A 109 6.77 3.08 -4.56
CA LEU A 109 6.28 4.11 -3.63
C LEU A 109 7.33 4.46 -2.56
N LYS A 110 8.04 3.48 -2.02
CA LYS A 110 9.11 3.70 -1.03
C LYS A 110 10.21 4.64 -1.56
N THR A 111 10.46 4.65 -2.86
CA THR A 111 11.43 5.56 -3.46
C THR A 111 11.06 7.03 -3.24
N PHE A 112 9.78 7.35 -3.17
CA PHE A 112 9.27 8.70 -2.91
C PHE A 112 9.12 9.01 -1.42
N ALA A 113 8.81 8.03 -0.59
CA ALA A 113 8.72 8.18 0.87
C ALA A 113 10.10 8.44 1.52
N LYS A 114 11.18 7.92 0.93
CA LYS A 114 12.57 8.05 1.43
C LYS A 114 12.68 7.64 2.90
N ASP A 115 13.19 8.52 3.75
CA ASP A 115 13.46 8.28 5.16
C ASP A 115 12.26 8.60 6.07
N THR A 116 11.15 9.12 5.52
CA THR A 116 9.93 9.36 6.29
C THR A 116 9.33 8.03 6.75
N PRO A 117 8.98 7.88 8.04
CA PRO A 117 8.24 6.71 8.51
C PRO A 117 6.94 6.56 7.71
N TRP A 118 6.83 5.45 6.97
CA TRP A 118 5.77 5.28 5.98
C TRP A 118 5.23 3.85 5.97
N VAL A 119 3.92 3.74 5.81
CA VAL A 119 3.22 2.48 5.60
C VAL A 119 2.34 2.60 4.36
N HIS A 120 2.47 1.67 3.44
CA HIS A 120 1.54 1.43 2.36
C HIS A 120 0.59 0.29 2.71
N VAL A 121 -0.70 0.50 2.46
CA VAL A 121 -1.74 -0.52 2.64
C VAL A 121 -2.42 -0.76 1.29
N ASP A 122 -2.09 -1.88 0.65
CA ASP A 122 -2.74 -2.30 -0.60
C ASP A 122 -4.08 -2.97 -0.29
N ILE A 123 -5.15 -2.21 -0.49
CA ILE A 123 -6.53 -2.63 -0.22
C ILE A 123 -7.25 -3.17 -1.46
N ALA A 124 -6.53 -3.53 -2.52
CA ALA A 124 -7.11 -4.01 -3.77
C ALA A 124 -8.12 -5.17 -3.57
N GLY A 125 -7.83 -6.07 -2.64
CA GLY A 125 -8.73 -7.18 -2.29
C GLY A 125 -9.97 -6.72 -1.51
N PRO A 126 -9.82 -6.15 -0.32
CA PRO A 126 -10.92 -5.91 0.60
C PRO A 126 -11.71 -4.61 0.36
N ALA A 127 -11.27 -3.72 -0.53
CA ALA A 127 -11.89 -2.40 -0.75
C ALA A 127 -13.35 -2.49 -1.24
N SER A 128 -13.74 -3.58 -1.90
CA SER A 128 -15.09 -3.75 -2.42
C SER A 128 -15.59 -5.19 -2.31
N THR A 129 -16.92 -5.35 -2.27
CA THR A 129 -17.55 -6.67 -2.30
C THR A 129 -18.66 -6.73 -3.37
N SER A 130 -18.73 -7.85 -4.08
CA SER A 130 -19.80 -8.11 -5.04
C SER A 130 -21.07 -8.67 -4.41
N SER A 131 -21.02 -9.08 -3.13
CA SER A 131 -22.14 -9.70 -2.40
C SER A 131 -22.52 -8.89 -1.17
N THR A 132 -23.81 -8.88 -0.85
CA THR A 132 -24.34 -8.32 0.41
C THR A 132 -24.15 -9.31 1.55
N ARG A 133 -23.66 -8.82 2.70
CA ARG A 133 -23.58 -9.55 3.97
C ARG A 133 -24.38 -8.79 5.04
N PRO A 134 -24.73 -9.39 6.18
CA PRO A 134 -25.55 -8.74 7.21
C PRO A 134 -25.03 -7.37 7.67
N SER A 135 -23.72 -7.20 7.76
CA SER A 135 -23.08 -5.95 8.20
C SER A 135 -22.42 -5.14 7.05
N GLN A 136 -22.54 -5.61 5.80
CA GLN A 136 -21.78 -5.02 4.70
C GLN A 136 -22.56 -5.11 3.38
N PRO A 137 -23.13 -4.01 2.88
CA PRO A 137 -23.80 -3.98 1.60
C PRO A 137 -22.80 -4.20 0.45
N LYS A 138 -23.32 -4.63 -0.70
CA LYS A 138 -22.55 -4.68 -1.94
C LYS A 138 -22.01 -3.30 -2.28
N GLY A 139 -20.74 -3.23 -2.69
CA GLY A 139 -20.06 -1.99 -3.05
C GLY A 139 -18.79 -1.78 -2.26
N GLY A 140 -18.44 -0.53 -2.01
CA GLY A 140 -17.29 -0.16 -1.18
C GLY A 140 -17.48 -0.59 0.27
N THR A 141 -16.43 -1.13 0.87
CA THR A 141 -16.48 -1.74 2.19
C THR A 141 -16.16 -0.77 3.33
N GLY A 142 -15.52 0.36 3.04
CA GLY A 142 -14.94 1.24 4.05
C GLY A 142 -13.72 0.62 4.74
N TYR A 143 -13.08 -0.34 4.10
CA TYR A 143 -11.91 -1.05 4.65
C TYR A 143 -10.81 -0.09 5.11
N ALA A 144 -10.16 -0.41 6.20
CA ALA A 144 -9.17 0.36 6.95
C ALA A 144 -9.72 1.57 7.73
N VAL A 145 -10.97 1.98 7.55
CA VAL A 145 -11.53 3.14 8.27
C VAL A 145 -11.52 2.93 9.79
N ALA A 146 -11.92 1.75 10.28
CA ALA A 146 -11.90 1.44 11.70
C ALA A 146 -10.47 1.46 12.27
N THR A 147 -9.53 0.89 11.55
CA THR A 147 -8.11 0.88 11.94
C THR A 147 -7.53 2.30 11.96
N ILE A 148 -7.82 3.14 10.93
CA ILE A 148 -7.36 4.53 10.88
C ILE A 148 -7.87 5.31 12.10
N VAL A 149 -9.17 5.21 12.40
CA VAL A 149 -9.79 5.93 13.53
C VAL A 149 -9.17 5.50 14.85
N GLU A 150 -9.03 4.20 15.09
CA GLU A 150 -8.43 3.72 16.33
C GLU A 150 -6.93 4.05 16.44
N TYR A 151 -6.20 4.01 15.33
CA TYR A 151 -4.79 4.40 15.31
C TYR A 151 -4.62 5.87 15.64
N ALA A 152 -5.35 6.76 14.96
CA ALA A 152 -5.27 8.20 15.16
C ALA A 152 -5.73 8.66 16.57
N ALA A 153 -6.64 7.91 17.19
CA ALA A 153 -7.10 8.22 18.57
C ALA A 153 -6.03 7.92 19.64
N LYS A 154 -4.96 7.23 19.31
CA LYS A 154 -3.87 6.84 20.23
C LYS A 154 -2.53 7.51 19.89
N ALA A 155 -2.49 8.28 18.82
CA ALA A 155 -1.31 9.02 18.36
C ALA A 155 -1.01 10.25 19.24
#